data_2769ccb347146b2bcd1c9d879e84a059
#
_entry.id   2769ccb347146b2bcd1c9d879e84a059
#
_cell.length_a   1.000
_cell.length_b   1.000
_cell.length_c   1.000
_cell.angle_alpha   90.00
_cell.angle_beta   90.00
_cell.angle_gamma   90.00
#
_symmetry.space_group_name_H-M   'P 1'
#
loop_
_entity.id
_entity.type
_entity.pdbx_description
1 polymer ?
#
loop_
_entity_poly.entity_id
_entity_poly.type
_entity_poly.pdbx_seq_one_letter_code
_entity_poly.pdbx_strand_id
1 'polypeptide(L)'
;MIIRILNKAQYLKLFFFFAMGIVVGYELNAESIQIEKNINPFKLYPKDIIFEVKRNEELIGFHKVTFELITDNRISVVAEMKINVFFLGFPIYKYSYFSNAQWQDGYLQNLAAKQNDDGDKSEVIIRRNKKRLNITGPNGDTSGAIELLPSNHWNSRILGMNKVIDTIKGKVADITIQDKGVERIKVKGGIVLATKYVFGGDVDANVWYHRSGRWVKLQFRAEDNSIIELLCQECGVSEFIMAGN
;
A
#
# COMPACT_ATOMS: atom_id res chain seq x y z
N MET A 1 0.09 -32.28 14.44
CA MET A 1 -1.14 -32.94 14.98
C MET A 1 -2.33 -32.35 14.24
N ILE A 2 -2.87 -33.13 13.30
CA ILE A 2 -3.93 -32.73 12.35
C ILE A 2 -5.26 -33.02 13.00
N ILE A 3 -6.13 -32.01 13.14
CA ILE A 3 -7.53 -32.23 13.47
C ILE A 3 -8.38 -31.85 12.25
N ARG A 4 -8.86 -32.88 11.55
CA ARG A 4 -9.94 -32.82 10.57
C ARG A 4 -11.29 -32.73 11.32
N ILE A 5 -12.16 -31.82 10.93
CA ILE A 5 -13.58 -31.93 11.20
C ILE A 5 -14.34 -31.90 9.88
N LEU A 6 -15.16 -32.94 9.74
CA LEU A 6 -15.91 -33.34 8.56
C LEU A 6 -17.15 -32.49 8.32
N ASN A 7 -17.39 -32.34 7.06
CA ASN A 7 -18.53 -31.85 6.31
C ASN A 7 -19.88 -32.49 6.68
N LYS A 8 -20.94 -31.70 6.73
CA LYS A 8 -22.29 -32.15 6.35
C LYS A 8 -23.05 -31.03 5.65
N ALA A 9 -23.19 -31.20 4.35
CA ALA A 9 -24.10 -30.43 3.53
C ALA A 9 -25.55 -30.86 3.77
N GLN A 10 -26.46 -29.89 3.89
CA GLN A 10 -27.89 -30.12 3.66
C GLN A 10 -28.41 -29.04 2.74
N TYR A 11 -28.97 -29.52 1.61
CA TYR A 11 -29.65 -28.74 0.61
C TYR A 11 -31.02 -28.26 1.12
N LEU A 12 -31.26 -26.94 1.06
CA LEU A 12 -32.59 -26.38 1.17
C LEU A 12 -32.90 -25.62 -0.12
N LYS A 13 -33.79 -26.16 -0.95
CA LYS A 13 -34.34 -25.49 -2.14
C LYS A 13 -35.34 -24.45 -1.65
N LEU A 14 -35.08 -23.17 -1.91
CA LEU A 14 -36.08 -22.11 -1.80
C LEU A 14 -36.39 -21.57 -3.21
N PHE A 15 -37.66 -21.63 -3.55
CA PHE A 15 -38.23 -21.00 -4.75
C PHE A 15 -38.15 -19.47 -4.58
N PHE A 16 -37.52 -18.78 -5.52
CA PHE A 16 -37.53 -17.32 -5.58
C PHE A 16 -38.46 -16.85 -6.69
N PHE A 17 -39.47 -16.09 -6.30
CA PHE A 17 -40.30 -15.29 -7.19
C PHE A 17 -39.46 -14.22 -7.88
N PHE A 18 -39.53 -14.18 -9.21
CA PHE A 18 -38.86 -13.19 -10.03
C PHE A 18 -39.68 -11.89 -10.00
N ALA A 19 -39.32 -10.94 -9.17
CA ALA A 19 -39.73 -9.55 -9.29
C ALA A 19 -38.77 -8.83 -10.22
N MET A 20 -39.22 -8.52 -11.43
CA MET A 20 -38.44 -7.78 -12.43
C MET A 20 -38.41 -6.29 -12.05
N GLY A 21 -37.45 -5.96 -11.17
CA GLY A 21 -37.10 -4.56 -10.86
C GLY A 21 -36.15 -4.03 -11.93
N ILE A 22 -36.53 -2.96 -12.61
CA ILE A 22 -35.66 -2.21 -13.51
C ILE A 22 -34.59 -1.55 -12.63
N VAL A 23 -33.42 -2.19 -12.53
CA VAL A 23 -32.22 -1.56 -11.95
C VAL A 23 -31.66 -0.61 -13.01
N VAL A 24 -31.89 0.68 -12.87
CA VAL A 24 -31.14 1.70 -13.61
C VAL A 24 -29.72 1.64 -13.06
N GLY A 25 -28.87 0.88 -13.72
CA GLY A 25 -27.44 0.83 -13.43
C GLY A 25 -26.81 2.16 -13.84
N TYR A 26 -26.48 2.99 -12.88
CA TYR A 26 -25.49 4.04 -13.11
C TYR A 26 -24.14 3.37 -13.29
N GLU A 27 -23.72 3.21 -14.54
CA GLU A 27 -22.33 2.87 -14.83
C GLU A 27 -21.44 4.01 -14.36
N LEU A 28 -20.81 3.84 -13.21
CA LEU A 28 -19.69 4.67 -12.81
C LEU A 28 -18.55 4.38 -13.79
N ASN A 29 -18.40 5.22 -14.81
CA ASN A 29 -17.27 5.16 -15.70
C ASN A 29 -15.98 5.32 -14.87
N ALA A 30 -15.35 4.20 -14.60
CA ALA A 30 -14.04 4.17 -13.96
C ALA A 30 -13.01 4.64 -14.99
N GLU A 31 -12.67 5.91 -14.93
CA GLU A 31 -11.53 6.44 -15.68
C GLU A 31 -10.28 5.75 -15.14
N SER A 32 -9.64 4.91 -15.94
CA SER A 32 -8.42 4.18 -15.55
C SER A 32 -7.32 5.16 -15.18
N ILE A 33 -6.57 4.86 -14.11
CA ILE A 33 -5.42 5.67 -13.71
C ILE A 33 -4.42 5.69 -14.87
N GLN A 34 -4.12 6.88 -15.39
CA GLN A 34 -3.04 7.06 -16.36
C GLN A 34 -1.71 6.94 -15.64
N ILE A 35 -1.00 5.83 -15.86
CA ILE A 35 0.31 5.56 -15.25
C ILE A 35 1.36 6.41 -15.97
N GLU A 36 1.68 7.57 -15.42
CA GLU A 36 2.75 8.41 -15.93
C GLU A 36 4.12 7.72 -15.81
N LYS A 37 4.94 7.83 -16.83
CA LYS A 37 6.29 7.23 -16.86
C LYS A 37 7.21 7.80 -15.77
N ASN A 38 7.04 9.08 -15.41
CA ASN A 38 7.75 9.75 -14.33
C ASN A 38 6.77 10.50 -13.45
N ILE A 39 6.58 10.05 -12.22
CA ILE A 39 5.74 10.75 -11.24
C ILE A 39 6.58 11.82 -10.55
N ASN A 40 6.12 13.07 -10.64
CA ASN A 40 6.62 14.15 -9.80
C ASN A 40 5.80 14.17 -8.50
N PRO A 41 6.39 13.77 -7.34
CA PRO A 41 5.63 13.68 -6.10
C PRO A 41 5.10 15.04 -5.63
N PHE A 42 5.77 16.16 -5.93
CA PHE A 42 5.33 17.50 -5.52
C PHE A 42 4.10 17.99 -6.30
N LYS A 43 3.88 17.46 -7.52
CA LYS A 43 2.64 17.68 -8.27
C LYS A 43 1.52 16.75 -7.79
N LEU A 44 1.88 15.51 -7.45
CA LEU A 44 0.94 14.50 -7.02
C LEU A 44 0.49 14.75 -5.57
N TYR A 45 1.42 15.06 -4.67
CA TYR A 45 1.16 15.29 -3.25
C TYR A 45 1.66 16.69 -2.87
N PRO A 46 0.78 17.66 -2.65
CA PRO A 46 1.18 19.04 -2.30
C PRO A 46 1.78 19.16 -0.90
N LYS A 47 1.64 18.12 -0.08
CA LYS A 47 2.17 17.97 1.28
C LYS A 47 2.64 16.53 1.51
N ASP A 48 3.17 16.27 2.69
CA ASP A 48 3.43 14.92 3.18
C ASP A 48 2.18 14.04 3.11
N ILE A 49 2.38 12.73 2.92
CA ILE A 49 1.29 11.77 3.02
C ILE A 49 1.27 11.25 4.46
N ILE A 50 0.10 11.28 5.09
CA ILE A 50 -0.09 10.81 6.46
C ILE A 50 -1.26 9.85 6.51
N PHE A 51 -1.04 8.67 7.09
CA PHE A 51 -2.05 7.66 7.36
C PHE A 51 -2.15 7.36 8.85
N GLU A 52 -3.37 7.16 9.34
CA GLU A 52 -3.61 6.37 10.54
C GLU A 52 -3.44 4.90 10.22
N VAL A 53 -2.78 4.17 11.14
CA VAL A 53 -2.70 2.71 11.08
C VAL A 53 -3.67 2.14 12.11
N LYS A 54 -4.60 1.31 11.63
CA LYS A 54 -5.61 0.65 12.47
C LYS A 54 -5.47 -0.86 12.43
N ARG A 55 -5.79 -1.51 13.54
CA ARG A 55 -5.92 -2.95 13.67
C ARG A 55 -7.34 -3.28 14.13
N ASN A 56 -8.11 -3.97 13.28
CA ASN A 56 -9.54 -4.24 13.54
C ASN A 56 -10.29 -2.97 14.02
N GLU A 57 -10.07 -1.85 13.30
CA GLU A 57 -10.64 -0.51 13.58
C GLU A 57 -10.01 0.27 14.76
N GLU A 58 -9.21 -0.36 15.62
CA GLU A 58 -8.49 0.32 16.70
C GLU A 58 -7.25 1.05 16.16
N LEU A 59 -7.09 2.32 16.54
CA LEU A 59 -5.90 3.11 16.17
C LEU A 59 -4.67 2.58 16.93
N ILE A 60 -3.66 2.12 16.18
CA ILE A 60 -2.43 1.56 16.73
C ILE A 60 -1.16 2.31 16.31
N GLY A 61 -1.27 3.27 15.39
CA GLY A 61 -0.08 3.98 14.94
C GLY A 61 -0.32 4.88 13.74
N PHE A 62 0.79 5.23 13.07
CA PHE A 62 0.77 6.04 11.89
C PHE A 62 1.80 5.57 10.83
N HIS A 63 1.56 5.97 9.58
CA HIS A 63 2.53 5.91 8.50
C HIS A 63 2.63 7.28 7.83
N LYS A 64 3.86 7.75 7.61
CA LYS A 64 4.14 9.05 7.00
C LYS A 64 5.11 8.90 5.84
N VAL A 65 4.87 9.62 4.73
CA VAL A 65 5.82 9.76 3.62
C VAL A 65 6.09 11.24 3.39
N THR A 66 7.36 11.61 3.44
CA THR A 66 7.83 12.99 3.24
C THR A 66 8.66 13.09 1.97
N PHE A 67 8.49 14.17 1.24
CA PHE A 67 9.21 14.45 0.00
C PHE A 67 10.07 15.69 0.17
N GLU A 68 11.34 15.59 -0.21
CA GLU A 68 12.29 16.71 -0.18
C GLU A 68 12.99 16.85 -1.54
N LEU A 69 13.03 18.07 -2.04
CA LEU A 69 13.77 18.40 -3.25
C LEU A 69 15.25 18.65 -2.90
N ILE A 70 16.15 17.81 -3.43
CA ILE A 70 17.60 17.98 -3.23
C ILE A 70 18.19 18.87 -4.33
N THR A 71 17.80 18.60 -5.60
CA THR A 71 18.11 19.41 -6.78
C THR A 71 16.95 19.27 -7.76
N ASP A 72 16.93 20.02 -8.86
CA ASP A 72 15.84 20.04 -9.84
C ASP A 72 15.40 18.65 -10.34
N ASN A 73 16.30 17.68 -10.37
CA ASN A 73 16.03 16.32 -10.83
C ASN A 73 16.29 15.24 -9.76
N ARG A 74 16.65 15.63 -8.55
CA ARG A 74 16.94 14.70 -7.44
C ARG A 74 16.03 14.98 -6.24
N ILE A 75 15.35 13.96 -5.77
CA ILE A 75 14.48 14.02 -4.60
C ILE A 75 14.86 12.97 -3.56
N SER A 76 14.61 13.30 -2.30
CA SER A 76 14.58 12.35 -1.19
C SER A 76 13.13 12.01 -0.85
N VAL A 77 12.87 10.73 -0.62
CA VAL A 77 11.58 10.24 -0.13
C VAL A 77 11.82 9.47 1.16
N VAL A 78 11.30 9.99 2.25
CA VAL A 78 11.39 9.36 3.56
C VAL A 78 10.06 8.74 3.90
N ALA A 79 10.05 7.46 4.26
CA ALA A 79 8.86 6.78 4.77
C ALA A 79 9.11 6.30 6.20
N GLU A 80 8.17 6.60 7.09
CA GLU A 80 8.21 6.23 8.50
C GLU A 80 6.89 5.56 8.89
N MET A 81 6.95 4.45 9.63
CA MET A 81 5.80 3.80 10.25
C MET A 81 6.12 3.51 11.71
N LYS A 82 5.17 3.81 12.59
CA LYS A 82 5.22 3.43 14.01
C LYS A 82 3.91 2.82 14.43
N ILE A 83 3.99 1.65 15.04
CA ILE A 83 2.85 0.90 15.58
C ILE A 83 3.14 0.54 17.03
N ASN A 84 2.16 0.74 17.89
CA ASN A 84 2.19 0.29 19.28
C ASN A 84 0.83 -0.33 19.58
N VAL A 85 0.84 -1.62 19.94
CA VAL A 85 -0.37 -2.33 20.37
C VAL A 85 -0.35 -2.45 21.89
N PHE A 86 -1.45 -2.08 22.53
CA PHE A 86 -1.60 -2.14 23.97
C PHE A 86 -2.68 -3.18 24.34
N PHE A 87 -2.47 -3.85 25.47
CA PHE A 87 -3.47 -4.69 26.10
C PHE A 87 -3.54 -4.35 27.59
N LEU A 88 -4.71 -3.99 28.09
CA LEU A 88 -4.93 -3.53 29.46
C LEU A 88 -3.95 -2.41 29.90
N GLY A 89 -3.59 -1.52 28.98
CA GLY A 89 -2.65 -0.41 29.22
C GLY A 89 -1.16 -0.78 29.12
N PHE A 90 -0.83 -2.05 28.92
CA PHE A 90 0.55 -2.50 28.73
C PHE A 90 0.90 -2.64 27.25
N PRO A 91 2.07 -2.15 26.81
CA PRO A 91 2.52 -2.37 25.43
C PRO A 91 2.87 -3.85 25.25
N ILE A 92 2.19 -4.51 24.30
CA ILE A 92 2.39 -5.94 24.01
C ILE A 92 3.07 -6.18 22.66
N TYR A 93 3.14 -5.14 21.80
CA TYR A 93 3.83 -5.22 20.52
C TYR A 93 4.23 -3.82 20.06
N LYS A 94 5.43 -3.70 19.49
CA LYS A 94 5.96 -2.46 18.92
C LYS A 94 6.58 -2.75 17.55
N TYR A 95 6.22 -1.95 16.56
CA TYR A 95 6.83 -2.00 15.24
C TYR A 95 7.28 -0.61 14.82
N SER A 96 8.47 -0.53 14.23
CA SER A 96 8.93 0.67 13.56
C SER A 96 9.60 0.33 12.23
N TYR A 97 9.30 1.14 11.23
CA TYR A 97 9.94 1.12 9.93
C TYR A 97 10.37 2.54 9.57
N PHE A 98 11.55 2.65 9.03
CA PHE A 98 12.08 3.90 8.48
C PHE A 98 12.83 3.60 7.20
N SER A 99 12.57 4.36 6.14
CA SER A 99 13.37 4.31 4.92
C SER A 99 13.65 5.69 4.37
N ASN A 100 14.83 5.86 3.79
CA ASN A 100 15.20 7.04 3.00
C ASN A 100 15.65 6.57 1.63
N ALA A 101 14.94 7.02 0.59
CA ALA A 101 15.18 6.69 -0.79
C ALA A 101 15.54 7.94 -1.58
N GLN A 102 16.64 7.90 -2.31
CA GLN A 102 17.01 8.96 -3.26
C GLN A 102 16.65 8.56 -4.67
N TRP A 103 16.00 9.49 -5.36
CA TRP A 103 15.54 9.33 -6.72
C TRP A 103 16.16 10.40 -7.61
N GLN A 104 16.50 10.03 -8.84
CA GLN A 104 16.96 10.95 -9.86
C GLN A 104 16.32 10.61 -11.20
N ASP A 105 15.72 11.59 -11.86
CA ASP A 105 15.04 11.43 -13.16
C ASP A 105 13.98 10.31 -13.14
N GLY A 106 13.28 10.14 -12.01
CA GLY A 106 12.26 9.10 -11.81
C GLY A 106 12.80 7.69 -11.55
N TYR A 107 14.11 7.53 -11.36
CA TYR A 107 14.76 6.25 -11.05
C TYR A 107 15.34 6.24 -9.64
N LEU A 108 15.18 5.12 -8.95
CA LEU A 108 15.82 4.88 -7.66
C LEU A 108 17.34 4.87 -7.80
N GLN A 109 18.04 5.68 -7.00
CA GLN A 109 19.50 5.72 -6.94
C GLN A 109 20.03 4.91 -5.76
N ASN A 110 19.46 5.16 -4.60
CA ASN A 110 19.76 4.41 -3.38
C ASN A 110 18.54 4.40 -2.46
N LEU A 111 18.53 3.42 -1.56
CA LEU A 111 17.56 3.34 -0.48
C LEU A 111 18.24 2.66 0.70
N ALA A 112 18.02 3.19 1.89
CA ALA A 112 18.31 2.53 3.15
C ALA A 112 16.99 2.39 3.92
N ALA A 113 16.63 1.16 4.28
CA ALA A 113 15.46 0.86 5.10
C ALA A 113 15.88 0.13 6.35
N LYS A 114 15.28 0.48 7.48
CA LYS A 114 15.46 -0.16 8.79
C LYS A 114 14.11 -0.49 9.36
N GLN A 115 13.99 -1.67 9.91
CA GLN A 115 12.83 -2.04 10.70
C GLN A 115 13.25 -2.59 12.07
N ASN A 116 12.34 -2.46 13.01
CA ASN A 116 12.39 -3.15 14.30
C ASN A 116 10.99 -3.72 14.56
N ASP A 117 10.89 -5.02 14.50
CA ASP A 117 9.68 -5.79 14.72
C ASP A 117 9.76 -6.44 16.09
N ASP A 118 9.22 -5.74 17.10
CA ASP A 118 9.19 -6.14 18.52
C ASP A 118 10.56 -6.59 19.09
N GLY A 119 11.64 -5.95 18.61
CA GLY A 119 13.03 -6.27 19.00
C GLY A 119 13.86 -6.88 17.88
N ASP A 120 13.24 -7.56 16.93
CA ASP A 120 13.91 -8.12 15.76
C ASP A 120 14.22 -7.00 14.76
N LYS A 121 15.50 -6.72 14.56
CA LYS A 121 15.99 -5.63 13.74
C LYS A 121 16.52 -6.14 12.41
N SER A 122 16.14 -5.48 11.33
CA SER A 122 16.72 -5.73 10.02
C SER A 122 16.99 -4.43 9.26
N GLU A 123 17.89 -4.52 8.28
CA GLU A 123 18.25 -3.42 7.40
C GLU A 123 18.31 -3.91 5.96
N VAL A 124 17.82 -3.06 5.05
CA VAL A 124 17.92 -3.27 3.60
C VAL A 124 18.61 -2.06 2.99
N ILE A 125 19.66 -2.32 2.22
CA ILE A 125 20.42 -1.30 1.48
C ILE A 125 20.28 -1.56 -0.01
N ILE A 126 19.85 -0.56 -0.77
CA ILE A 126 19.79 -0.63 -2.22
C ILE A 126 20.74 0.43 -2.77
N ARG A 127 21.59 0.03 -3.72
CA ARG A 127 22.49 0.95 -4.45
C ARG A 127 22.42 0.68 -5.94
N ARG A 128 22.17 1.73 -6.70
CA ARG A 128 22.20 1.68 -8.16
C ARG A 128 23.63 1.68 -8.67
N ASN A 129 23.92 0.82 -9.59
CA ASN A 129 25.06 0.94 -10.49
C ASN A 129 24.57 1.20 -11.93
N LYS A 130 25.49 1.26 -12.90
CA LYS A 130 25.11 1.56 -14.31
C LYS A 130 24.10 0.61 -14.93
N LYS A 131 24.01 -0.64 -14.43
CA LYS A 131 23.24 -1.72 -15.06
C LYS A 131 22.15 -2.32 -14.18
N ARG A 132 22.27 -2.20 -12.84
CA ARG A 132 21.44 -2.92 -11.87
C ARG A 132 21.24 -2.12 -10.59
N LEU A 133 20.23 -2.52 -9.82
CA LEU A 133 20.09 -2.21 -8.41
C LEU A 133 20.69 -3.38 -7.62
N ASN A 134 21.76 -3.12 -6.86
CA ASN A 134 22.30 -4.09 -5.89
C ASN A 134 21.53 -3.95 -4.59
N ILE A 135 21.08 -5.05 -4.04
CA ILE A 135 20.20 -5.12 -2.88
C ILE A 135 20.88 -5.99 -1.84
N THR A 136 21.17 -5.45 -0.67
CA THR A 136 21.66 -6.16 0.50
C THR A 136 20.60 -6.15 1.57
N GLY A 137 20.26 -7.29 2.14
CA GLY A 137 19.22 -7.40 3.16
C GLY A 137 19.35 -8.64 4.03
N PRO A 138 18.40 -8.90 4.93
CA PRO A 138 18.46 -10.04 5.86
C PRO A 138 18.50 -11.40 5.14
N ASN A 139 18.05 -11.46 3.88
CA ASN A 139 18.11 -12.68 3.07
C ASN A 139 19.35 -12.76 2.17
N GLY A 140 20.39 -11.96 2.45
CA GLY A 140 21.63 -11.90 1.67
C GLY A 140 21.59 -10.88 0.54
N ASP A 141 22.58 -10.98 -0.36
CA ASP A 141 22.74 -10.07 -1.48
C ASP A 141 21.99 -10.57 -2.72
N THR A 142 21.33 -9.66 -3.40
CA THR A 142 20.65 -9.91 -4.68
C THR A 142 20.76 -8.69 -5.59
N SER A 143 20.20 -8.76 -6.78
CA SER A 143 20.14 -7.63 -7.69
C SER A 143 18.88 -7.64 -8.53
N GLY A 144 18.43 -6.46 -8.93
CA GLY A 144 17.26 -6.25 -9.78
C GLY A 144 17.51 -5.30 -10.94
N ALA A 145 16.55 -5.21 -11.85
CA ALA A 145 16.56 -4.24 -12.94
C ALA A 145 16.48 -2.81 -12.40
N ILE A 146 17.03 -1.86 -13.13
CA ILE A 146 17.10 -0.44 -12.71
C ILE A 146 15.74 0.26 -12.68
N GLU A 147 14.74 -0.32 -13.33
CA GLU A 147 13.36 0.17 -13.39
C GLU A 147 12.51 -0.25 -12.19
N LEU A 148 12.98 -1.22 -11.39
CA LEU A 148 12.24 -1.73 -10.26
C LEU A 148 11.96 -0.64 -9.23
N LEU A 149 10.76 -0.70 -8.68
CA LEU A 149 10.30 0.18 -7.62
C LEU A 149 10.36 -0.54 -6.26
N PRO A 150 10.64 0.19 -5.17
CA PRO A 150 10.40 -0.32 -3.83
C PRO A 150 8.91 -0.58 -3.60
N SER A 151 8.58 -1.48 -2.68
CA SER A 151 7.22 -1.85 -2.30
C SER A 151 6.48 -0.77 -1.48
N ASN A 152 6.83 0.49 -1.64
CA ASN A 152 6.09 1.61 -1.06
C ASN A 152 5.12 2.22 -2.09
N HIS A 153 3.90 2.48 -1.66
CA HIS A 153 2.74 2.74 -2.54
C HIS A 153 2.54 4.20 -2.95
N TRP A 154 3.40 5.14 -2.50
CA TRP A 154 3.27 6.53 -2.92
C TRP A 154 3.42 6.75 -4.44
N ASN A 155 4.16 5.85 -5.10
CA ASN A 155 4.42 5.89 -6.54
C ASN A 155 3.49 4.91 -7.26
N SER A 156 2.40 5.42 -7.83
CA SER A 156 1.38 4.61 -8.51
C SER A 156 1.90 3.89 -9.77
N ARG A 157 3.14 4.16 -10.25
CA ARG A 157 3.80 3.34 -11.29
C ARG A 157 3.92 1.87 -10.89
N ILE A 158 3.86 1.57 -9.61
CA ILE A 158 3.84 0.18 -9.11
C ILE A 158 2.70 -0.64 -9.75
N LEU A 159 1.59 -0.01 -10.13
CA LEU A 159 0.45 -0.65 -10.79
C LEU A 159 0.78 -1.27 -12.16
N GLY A 160 1.85 -0.82 -12.81
CA GLY A 160 2.35 -1.39 -14.07
C GLY A 160 3.47 -2.41 -13.90
N MET A 161 3.78 -2.82 -12.66
CA MET A 161 4.90 -3.73 -12.38
C MET A 161 4.42 -5.16 -12.17
N ASN A 162 5.26 -6.13 -12.49
CA ASN A 162 5.11 -7.54 -12.11
C ASN A 162 6.19 -7.99 -11.11
N LYS A 163 7.15 -7.11 -10.83
CA LYS A 163 8.20 -7.30 -9.81
C LYS A 163 8.45 -5.99 -9.09
N VAL A 164 8.71 -6.07 -7.79
CA VAL A 164 9.09 -4.94 -6.94
C VAL A 164 10.25 -5.32 -6.04
N ILE A 165 10.85 -4.34 -5.36
CA ILE A 165 11.82 -4.61 -4.31
C ILE A 165 11.09 -4.58 -2.97
N ASP A 166 11.04 -5.72 -2.29
CA ASP A 166 10.57 -5.80 -0.91
C ASP A 166 11.59 -5.13 0.02
N THR A 167 11.24 -3.98 0.57
CA THR A 167 12.11 -3.17 1.41
C THR A 167 12.21 -3.66 2.86
N ILE A 168 11.49 -4.71 3.19
CA ILE A 168 11.53 -5.40 4.50
C ILE A 168 12.45 -6.63 4.40
N LYS A 169 12.23 -7.45 3.37
CA LYS A 169 12.96 -8.71 3.18
C LYS A 169 14.26 -8.56 2.38
N GLY A 170 14.46 -7.42 1.70
CA GLY A 170 15.66 -7.18 0.87
C GLY A 170 15.76 -8.12 -0.32
N LYS A 171 14.66 -8.40 -1.01
CA LYS A 171 14.62 -9.27 -2.20
C LYS A 171 13.80 -8.64 -3.31
N VAL A 172 14.01 -9.12 -4.54
CA VAL A 172 13.06 -8.89 -5.63
C VAL A 172 11.86 -9.81 -5.42
N ALA A 173 10.67 -9.23 -5.34
CA ALA A 173 9.41 -9.92 -5.11
C ALA A 173 8.59 -9.95 -6.40
N ASP A 174 8.03 -11.12 -6.72
CA ASP A 174 7.06 -11.27 -7.80
C ASP A 174 5.67 -10.84 -7.31
N ILE A 175 4.99 -10.02 -8.10
CA ILE A 175 3.65 -9.52 -7.77
C ILE A 175 2.69 -9.70 -8.93
N THR A 176 1.43 -9.89 -8.59
CA THR A 176 0.28 -9.78 -9.50
C THR A 176 -0.61 -8.66 -9.02
N ILE A 177 -1.22 -7.92 -9.93
CA ILE A 177 -2.11 -6.81 -9.59
C ILE A 177 -3.41 -6.95 -10.37
N GLN A 178 -4.54 -6.91 -9.65
CA GLN A 178 -5.87 -7.01 -10.23
C GLN A 178 -6.69 -5.78 -9.87
N ASP A 179 -7.19 -5.08 -10.88
CA ASP A 179 -8.18 -4.02 -10.71
C ASP A 179 -9.52 -4.65 -10.28
N LYS A 180 -10.11 -4.14 -9.20
CA LYS A 180 -11.39 -4.58 -8.63
C LYS A 180 -12.48 -3.51 -8.70
N GLY A 181 -12.23 -2.45 -9.47
CA GLY A 181 -13.17 -1.36 -9.66
C GLY A 181 -13.12 -0.29 -8.58
N VAL A 182 -14.03 0.67 -8.72
CA VAL A 182 -14.08 1.87 -7.90
C VAL A 182 -14.93 1.62 -6.65
N GLU A 183 -14.39 2.03 -5.51
CA GLU A 183 -15.07 1.99 -4.21
C GLU A 183 -15.12 3.39 -3.56
N ARG A 184 -16.08 3.57 -2.66
CA ARG A 184 -16.21 4.76 -1.81
C ARG A 184 -15.34 4.59 -0.58
N ILE A 185 -14.30 5.39 -0.45
CA ILE A 185 -13.34 5.29 0.66
C ILE A 185 -13.49 6.51 1.57
N LYS A 186 -13.74 6.23 2.86
CA LYS A 186 -13.73 7.27 3.91
C LYS A 186 -12.30 7.67 4.21
N VAL A 187 -12.01 8.96 4.11
CA VAL A 187 -10.72 9.58 4.46
C VAL A 187 -10.99 10.78 5.38
N LYS A 188 -9.95 11.37 5.94
CA LYS A 188 -10.13 12.63 6.67
C LYS A 188 -10.71 13.69 5.74
N GLY A 189 -11.78 14.33 6.17
CA GLY A 189 -12.48 15.38 5.42
C GLY A 189 -13.66 14.90 4.58
N GLY A 190 -13.84 13.58 4.34
CA GLY A 190 -15.00 13.11 3.58
C GLY A 190 -14.86 11.73 2.97
N ILE A 191 -15.58 11.51 1.88
CA ILE A 191 -15.55 10.27 1.09
C ILE A 191 -14.99 10.58 -0.28
N VAL A 192 -14.07 9.75 -0.76
CA VAL A 192 -13.49 9.83 -2.10
C VAL A 192 -13.78 8.56 -2.89
N LEU A 193 -13.78 8.67 -4.22
CA LEU A 193 -13.78 7.51 -5.10
C LEU A 193 -12.36 7.05 -5.34
N ALA A 194 -12.09 5.78 -5.14
CA ALA A 194 -10.77 5.21 -5.38
C ALA A 194 -10.89 3.80 -5.96
N THR A 195 -10.02 3.49 -6.91
CA THR A 195 -9.94 2.16 -7.50
C THR A 195 -9.19 1.24 -6.56
N LYS A 196 -9.79 0.09 -6.25
CA LYS A 196 -9.18 -0.98 -5.49
C LYS A 196 -8.32 -1.85 -6.38
N TYR A 197 -7.09 -2.07 -5.98
CA TYR A 197 -6.16 -3.04 -6.57
C TYR A 197 -5.82 -4.12 -5.56
N VAL A 198 -5.96 -5.38 -5.98
CA VAL A 198 -5.55 -6.53 -5.18
C VAL A 198 -4.17 -6.96 -5.65
N PHE A 199 -3.20 -6.82 -4.76
CA PHE A 199 -1.86 -7.33 -4.93
C PHE A 199 -1.81 -8.77 -4.42
N GLY A 200 -1.13 -9.63 -5.15
CA GLY A 200 -0.86 -11.02 -4.79
C GLY A 200 0.54 -11.43 -5.20
N GLY A 201 0.93 -12.66 -4.89
CA GLY A 201 2.28 -13.18 -5.08
C GLY A 201 3.09 -13.07 -3.79
N ASP A 202 4.31 -12.52 -3.86
CA ASP A 202 5.17 -12.32 -2.68
C ASP A 202 4.72 -11.15 -1.78
N VAL A 203 3.87 -10.28 -2.29
CA VAL A 203 3.24 -9.14 -1.56
C VAL A 203 1.74 -9.32 -1.64
N ASP A 204 1.09 -9.44 -0.48
CA ASP A 204 -0.36 -9.63 -0.39
C ASP A 204 -0.99 -8.41 0.32
N ALA A 205 -1.72 -7.59 -0.44
CA ALA A 205 -2.39 -6.41 0.07
C ALA A 205 -3.52 -5.94 -0.86
N ASN A 206 -4.50 -5.25 -0.29
CA ASN A 206 -5.43 -4.43 -1.04
C ASN A 206 -4.99 -2.96 -0.97
N VAL A 207 -4.91 -2.28 -2.09
CA VAL A 207 -4.45 -0.89 -2.17
C VAL A 207 -5.45 -0.06 -2.97
N TRP A 208 -5.78 1.12 -2.49
CA TRP A 208 -6.71 2.01 -3.17
C TRP A 208 -6.01 3.28 -3.62
N TYR A 209 -6.20 3.60 -4.89
CA TYR A 209 -5.71 4.83 -5.50
C TYR A 209 -6.88 5.68 -5.99
N HIS A 210 -6.86 6.96 -5.64
CA HIS A 210 -7.71 7.96 -6.28
C HIS A 210 -7.36 8.07 -7.78
N ARG A 211 -8.31 8.50 -8.63
CA ARG A 211 -8.11 8.65 -10.09
C ARG A 211 -6.87 9.47 -10.48
N SER A 212 -6.42 10.38 -9.63
CA SER A 212 -5.19 11.15 -9.82
C SER A 212 -3.89 10.36 -9.59
N GLY A 213 -3.97 9.08 -9.24
CA GLY A 213 -2.81 8.28 -8.86
C GLY A 213 -2.36 8.44 -7.40
N ARG A 214 -3.10 9.22 -6.57
CA ARG A 214 -2.80 9.38 -5.13
C ARG A 214 -3.22 8.14 -4.35
N TRP A 215 -2.32 7.65 -3.52
CA TRP A 215 -2.59 6.55 -2.61
C TRP A 215 -3.47 7.02 -1.45
N VAL A 216 -4.59 6.34 -1.18
CA VAL A 216 -5.57 6.78 -0.17
C VAL A 216 -5.90 5.72 0.89
N LYS A 217 -5.67 4.44 0.61
CA LYS A 217 -5.88 3.35 1.57
C LYS A 217 -4.99 2.17 1.24
N LEU A 218 -4.59 1.43 2.26
CA LEU A 218 -4.00 0.10 2.16
C LEU A 218 -4.61 -0.80 3.23
N GLN A 219 -4.79 -2.07 2.92
CA GLN A 219 -5.27 -3.07 3.85
C GLN A 219 -4.54 -4.38 3.61
N PHE A 220 -4.10 -5.02 4.66
CA PHE A 220 -3.56 -6.38 4.61
C PHE A 220 -3.96 -7.16 5.87
N ARG A 221 -3.73 -8.47 5.82
CA ARG A 221 -3.96 -9.36 6.95
C ARG A 221 -2.64 -9.67 7.64
N ALA A 222 -2.57 -9.42 8.93
CA ALA A 222 -1.43 -9.79 9.75
C ALA A 222 -1.41 -11.31 10.02
N GLU A 223 -0.31 -11.83 10.55
CA GLU A 223 -0.14 -13.28 10.81
C GLU A 223 -1.17 -13.83 11.81
N ASP A 224 -1.63 -13.01 12.73
CA ASP A 224 -2.69 -13.35 13.69
C ASP A 224 -4.12 -13.22 13.13
N ASN A 225 -4.23 -13.05 11.80
CA ASN A 225 -5.48 -12.82 11.07
C ASN A 225 -6.17 -11.47 11.35
N SER A 226 -5.60 -10.58 12.14
CA SER A 226 -6.14 -9.23 12.29
C SER A 226 -6.03 -8.45 10.98
N ILE A 227 -6.97 -7.53 10.77
CA ILE A 227 -6.95 -6.64 9.61
C ILE A 227 -6.18 -5.37 9.99
N ILE A 228 -5.13 -5.10 9.23
CA ILE A 228 -4.37 -3.85 9.34
C ILE A 228 -4.80 -2.93 8.20
N GLU A 229 -5.18 -1.71 8.53
CA GLU A 229 -5.57 -0.68 7.58
C GLU A 229 -4.76 0.59 7.76
N LEU A 230 -4.28 1.13 6.64
CA LEU A 230 -3.74 2.47 6.55
C LEU A 230 -4.81 3.34 5.91
N LEU A 231 -5.34 4.32 6.64
CA LEU A 231 -6.39 5.22 6.19
C LEU A 231 -5.88 6.65 6.08
N CYS A 232 -6.04 7.24 4.91
CA CYS A 232 -5.55 8.58 4.60
C CYS A 232 -6.07 9.64 5.56
N GLN A 233 -5.14 10.38 6.17
CA GLN A 233 -5.37 11.61 6.92
C GLN A 233 -4.96 12.83 6.11
N GLU A 234 -3.82 12.76 5.41
CA GLU A 234 -3.34 13.77 4.47
C GLU A 234 -2.76 13.07 3.24
N CYS A 235 -3.44 13.12 2.09
CA CYS A 235 -3.00 12.50 0.83
C CYS A 235 -3.21 13.43 -0.36
N GLY A 236 -3.44 14.72 -0.12
CA GLY A 236 -3.65 15.71 -1.17
C GLY A 236 -4.96 15.56 -1.96
N VAL A 237 -5.89 14.72 -1.50
CA VAL A 237 -7.22 14.58 -2.14
C VAL A 237 -8.12 15.67 -1.61
N SER A 238 -8.79 16.39 -2.51
CA SER A 238 -9.75 17.46 -2.19
C SER A 238 -11.12 17.26 -2.85
N GLU A 239 -11.23 16.24 -3.70
CA GLU A 239 -12.49 15.94 -4.42
C GLU A 239 -13.32 14.95 -3.59
N PHE A 240 -14.09 15.48 -2.65
CA PHE A 240 -15.00 14.70 -1.83
C PHE A 240 -16.37 14.55 -2.50
N ILE A 241 -16.93 13.33 -2.44
CA ILE A 241 -18.33 13.12 -2.81
C ILE A 241 -19.22 13.36 -1.59
N MET A 242 -20.37 13.98 -1.84
CA MET A 242 -21.37 14.12 -0.79
C MET A 242 -21.81 12.73 -0.32
N ALA A 243 -21.91 12.57 0.99
CA ALA A 243 -22.59 11.42 1.55
C ALA A 243 -24.06 11.57 1.11
N GLY A 244 -24.48 10.80 0.10
CA GLY A 244 -25.89 10.77 -0.30
C GLY A 244 -26.72 10.23 0.88
N ASN A 245 -27.81 10.93 1.17
CA ASN A 245 -28.86 10.49 2.08
C ASN A 245 -29.46 9.15 1.63
#